data_7ec0b119b13c5581ed72beda00521ce3
#
_entry.id   7ec0b119b13c5581ed72beda00521ce3
#
_cell.length_a   1.000
_cell.length_b   1.000
_cell.length_c   1.000
_cell.angle_alpha   90.00
_cell.angle_beta   90.00
_cell.angle_gamma   90.00
#
_symmetry.space_group_name_H-M   'P 1'
#
loop_
_entity.id
_entity.type
_entity.pdbx_description
1 polymer ?
#
loop_
_entity_poly.entity_id
_entity_poly.type
_entity_poly.pdbx_seq_one_letter_code
_entity_poly.pdbx_strand_id
1 'polypeptide(L)'
;MGVAQVYKDELNSQPGGWAWGGPYVHHPADSHPREIQNFISANGNGFGLTMSSCVAVADWIDPSREQAIYPVLQGILLSSHKSCHGEGNWYHQTGTHQFHFSISTHKEGWINGYMFGIGNNHPFYIVKKDNKGGALEPRHSFLSISDPLVAMSLIKKADNDNNLIIRLTEMEGKDKEIQVSLPFEAKQVIRTNLIEDEEEVLPVKGRTISLKLGHHSIETFKLVL
;
A
#
# COMPACT_ATOMS: atom_id res chain seq x y z
N MET A 1 -2.86 4.96 2.57
CA MET A 1 -1.79 4.32 1.76
C MET A 1 -1.96 4.79 0.35
N GLY A 2 -0.89 5.16 -0.33
CA GLY A 2 -0.94 5.56 -1.73
C GLY A 2 0.16 4.85 -2.50
N VAL A 3 0.04 4.80 -3.81
CA VAL A 3 1.12 4.38 -4.70
C VAL A 3 1.74 5.63 -5.29
N ALA A 4 3.01 5.89 -4.95
CA ALA A 4 3.76 6.98 -5.54
C ALA A 4 4.35 6.50 -6.88
N GLN A 5 4.16 7.28 -7.91
CA GLN A 5 4.77 7.05 -9.22
C GLN A 5 6.00 7.94 -9.37
N VAL A 6 7.10 7.32 -9.74
CA VAL A 6 8.34 8.02 -10.06
C VAL A 6 8.39 8.25 -11.56
N TYR A 7 8.61 9.46 -11.98
CA TYR A 7 8.67 9.83 -13.38
C TYR A 7 10.08 9.62 -13.95
N LYS A 8 10.15 9.52 -15.27
CA LYS A 8 11.40 9.31 -16.00
C LYS A 8 12.47 10.35 -15.69
N ASP A 9 12.06 11.58 -15.46
CA ASP A 9 13.00 12.67 -15.15
C ASP A 9 13.65 12.48 -13.76
N GLU A 10 12.96 11.84 -12.84
CA GLU A 10 13.52 11.47 -11.55
C GLU A 10 14.58 10.37 -11.67
N LEU A 11 14.40 9.44 -12.62
CA LEU A 11 15.37 8.37 -12.90
C LEU A 11 16.65 8.87 -13.53
N ASN A 12 16.58 9.99 -14.23
CA ASN A 12 17.68 10.56 -14.99
C ASN A 12 18.42 11.67 -14.25
N SER A 13 17.99 12.05 -13.07
CA SER A 13 18.67 13.08 -12.31
C SER A 13 19.93 12.54 -11.63
N GLN A 14 20.94 13.36 -11.54
CA GLN A 14 22.16 12.97 -10.82
C GLN A 14 21.88 12.92 -9.32
N PRO A 15 22.26 11.85 -8.61
CA PRO A 15 22.24 11.84 -7.17
C PRO A 15 23.26 12.86 -6.64
N GLY A 16 22.87 13.72 -5.76
CA GLY A 16 23.84 14.61 -5.11
C GLY A 16 23.36 15.98 -4.69
N GLY A 17 22.07 16.22 -4.71
CA GLY A 17 21.50 17.36 -4.01
C GLY A 17 21.40 17.07 -2.52
N TRP A 18 21.63 18.07 -1.72
CA TRP A 18 21.46 17.98 -0.28
C TRP A 18 19.97 17.93 0.06
N ALA A 19 19.51 16.90 0.73
CA ALA A 19 18.14 16.83 1.26
C ALA A 19 17.83 17.94 2.29
N TRP A 20 18.86 18.61 2.82
CA TRP A 20 18.75 19.58 3.90
C TRP A 20 19.53 20.86 3.57
N GLY A 21 18.82 21.91 3.17
CA GLY A 21 19.39 23.25 3.08
C GLY A 21 20.26 23.58 1.88
N GLY A 22 20.39 22.67 0.93
CA GLY A 22 20.94 22.96 -0.38
C GLY A 22 19.87 23.51 -1.32
N PRO A 23 20.26 24.12 -2.43
CA PRO A 23 19.28 24.42 -3.44
C PRO A 23 18.70 23.08 -3.89
N TYR A 24 17.41 22.85 -3.63
CA TYR A 24 16.65 21.84 -4.30
C TYR A 24 16.65 22.21 -5.78
N VAL A 25 17.68 21.81 -6.47
CA VAL A 25 17.83 22.12 -7.88
C VAL A 25 16.95 21.18 -8.66
N HIS A 26 15.66 21.45 -8.61
CA HIS A 26 14.68 21.06 -9.62
C HIS A 26 14.43 19.55 -9.84
N HIS A 27 14.98 18.63 -9.07
CA HIS A 27 14.80 17.20 -9.29
C HIS A 27 14.36 16.44 -8.05
N PRO A 28 13.18 15.78 -8.12
CA PRO A 28 12.68 14.92 -7.03
C PRO A 28 13.64 13.79 -6.63
N ALA A 29 14.57 13.44 -7.50
CA ALA A 29 15.60 12.45 -7.25
C ALA A 29 16.60 12.82 -6.15
N ASP A 30 16.65 14.08 -5.76
CA ASP A 30 17.49 14.53 -4.63
C ASP A 30 16.99 13.99 -3.28
N SER A 31 15.83 13.36 -3.24
CA SER A 31 15.22 12.78 -2.04
C SER A 31 15.35 11.27 -1.93
N HIS A 32 16.42 10.69 -2.43
CA HIS A 32 16.74 9.29 -2.22
C HIS A 32 17.37 9.01 -0.87
N PRO A 33 17.26 7.79 -0.43
CA PRO A 33 16.37 6.70 -0.81
C PRO A 33 14.95 6.96 -0.33
N ARG A 34 13.97 6.25 -0.90
CA ARG A 34 12.56 6.42 -0.56
C ARG A 34 12.02 5.27 0.26
N GLU A 35 11.12 5.60 1.16
CA GLU A 35 10.41 4.60 1.95
C GLU A 35 9.40 3.86 1.08
N ILE A 36 9.38 2.55 1.24
CA ILE A 36 8.36 1.67 0.67
C ILE A 36 7.75 0.81 1.77
N GLN A 37 6.51 0.41 1.60
CA GLN A 37 5.84 -0.44 2.58
C GLN A 37 5.73 -1.90 2.11
N ASN A 38 5.48 -2.13 0.84
CA ASN A 38 5.17 -3.46 0.33
C ASN A 38 5.92 -3.84 -0.93
N PHE A 39 6.16 -2.90 -1.82
CA PHE A 39 6.77 -3.20 -3.11
C PHE A 39 7.36 -1.97 -3.79
N ILE A 40 8.24 -2.24 -4.73
CA ILE A 40 8.72 -1.31 -5.74
C ILE A 40 8.58 -1.99 -7.09
N SER A 41 8.11 -1.25 -8.10
CA SER A 41 7.81 -1.81 -9.41
C SER A 41 8.31 -0.90 -10.54
N ALA A 42 8.92 -1.52 -11.54
CA ALA A 42 9.22 -0.88 -12.82
C ALA A 42 8.28 -1.42 -13.89
N ASN A 43 7.66 -0.52 -14.66
CA ASN A 43 6.68 -0.86 -15.68
C ASN A 43 7.00 -0.12 -16.99
N GLY A 44 6.85 -0.80 -18.11
CA GLY A 44 7.01 -0.23 -19.44
C GLY A 44 7.03 -1.28 -20.53
N ASN A 45 6.69 -0.89 -21.75
CA ASN A 45 6.71 -1.75 -22.94
C ASN A 45 5.85 -3.02 -22.82
N GLY A 46 4.70 -2.93 -22.16
CA GLY A 46 3.79 -4.07 -21.96
C GLY A 46 4.22 -5.04 -20.84
N PHE A 47 5.26 -4.71 -20.10
CA PHE A 47 5.87 -5.56 -19.10
C PHE A 47 6.06 -4.84 -17.77
N GLY A 48 5.97 -5.56 -16.68
CA GLY A 48 6.26 -5.09 -15.33
C GLY A 48 7.16 -6.05 -14.57
N LEU A 49 8.05 -5.50 -13.76
CA LEU A 49 8.88 -6.20 -12.80
C LEU A 49 8.64 -5.61 -11.43
N THR A 50 8.28 -6.42 -10.46
CA THR A 50 8.05 -5.99 -9.08
C THR A 50 8.95 -6.76 -8.13
N MET A 51 9.58 -6.02 -7.23
CA MET A 51 10.26 -6.54 -6.05
C MET A 51 9.42 -6.22 -4.82
N SER A 52 9.05 -7.25 -4.08
CA SER A 52 8.31 -7.16 -2.82
C SER A 52 9.19 -7.53 -1.65
N SER A 53 9.11 -6.76 -0.58
CA SER A 53 9.80 -7.01 0.68
C SER A 53 9.18 -6.19 1.80
N CYS A 54 9.42 -6.60 3.04
CA CYS A 54 9.17 -5.79 4.23
C CYS A 54 10.32 -4.81 4.57
N VAL A 55 11.32 -4.70 3.71
CA VAL A 55 12.36 -3.66 3.84
C VAL A 55 11.71 -2.29 3.66
N ALA A 56 11.95 -1.40 4.62
CA ALA A 56 11.27 -0.11 4.68
C ALA A 56 11.75 0.90 3.65
N VAL A 57 12.91 0.69 3.06
CA VAL A 57 13.56 1.69 2.19
C VAL A 57 14.06 1.03 0.92
N ALA A 58 13.79 1.65 -0.20
CA ALA A 58 14.31 1.24 -1.50
C ALA A 58 14.84 2.43 -2.28
N ASP A 59 15.75 2.15 -3.16
CA ASP A 59 16.27 3.07 -4.15
C ASP A 59 16.05 2.47 -5.54
N TRP A 60 15.83 3.30 -6.53
CA TRP A 60 15.67 2.89 -7.93
C TRP A 60 16.62 3.61 -8.88
N ILE A 61 17.50 4.43 -8.34
CA ILE A 61 18.54 5.10 -9.10
C ILE A 61 19.88 4.48 -8.72
N ASP A 62 20.67 4.18 -9.74
CA ASP A 62 22.02 3.72 -9.54
C ASP A 62 22.83 4.81 -8.82
N PRO A 63 23.38 4.55 -7.63
CA PRO A 63 24.24 5.49 -6.92
C PRO A 63 25.58 5.71 -7.62
N SER A 64 25.91 4.92 -8.64
CA SER A 64 27.03 5.25 -9.54
C SER A 64 26.71 6.59 -10.19
N ARG A 65 27.67 7.48 -10.25
CA ARG A 65 27.50 8.85 -10.77
C ARG A 65 27.17 8.92 -12.27
N GLU A 66 26.84 7.79 -12.86
CA GLU A 66 26.41 7.67 -14.24
C GLU A 66 24.89 7.73 -14.33
N GLN A 67 24.40 8.38 -15.36
CA GLN A 67 22.97 8.50 -15.60
C GLN A 67 22.39 7.12 -15.92
N ALA A 68 21.44 6.66 -15.11
CA ALA A 68 20.75 5.40 -15.37
C ALA A 68 19.87 5.51 -16.63
N ILE A 69 20.05 4.60 -17.57
CA ILE A 69 19.25 4.52 -18.80
C ILE A 69 18.04 3.58 -18.65
N TYR A 70 17.97 2.86 -17.55
CA TYR A 70 16.88 1.96 -17.18
C TYR A 70 16.65 2.02 -15.66
N PRO A 71 15.46 1.71 -15.18
CA PRO A 71 15.20 1.70 -13.73
C PRO A 71 15.97 0.58 -13.04
N VAL A 72 16.61 0.91 -11.93
CA VAL A 72 17.30 -0.03 -11.05
C VAL A 72 16.50 -0.13 -9.75
N LEU A 73 16.08 -1.33 -9.39
CA LEU A 73 15.36 -1.59 -8.14
C LEU A 73 16.35 -2.08 -7.09
N GLN A 74 16.54 -1.29 -6.04
CA GLN A 74 17.49 -1.60 -4.96
C GLN A 74 16.76 -1.62 -3.63
N GLY A 75 16.93 -2.67 -2.85
CA GLY A 75 16.51 -2.73 -1.45
C GLY A 75 17.67 -2.35 -0.54
N ILE A 76 17.49 -1.36 0.31
CA ILE A 76 18.49 -0.97 1.29
C ILE A 76 18.34 -1.88 2.52
N LEU A 77 19.32 -2.74 2.73
CA LEU A 77 19.26 -3.76 3.79
C LEU A 77 19.54 -3.17 5.17
N LEU A 78 20.61 -2.39 5.27
CA LEU A 78 21.05 -1.80 6.52
C LEU A 78 21.38 -0.33 6.34
N SER A 79 20.80 0.50 7.17
CA SER A 79 21.03 1.95 7.17
C SER A 79 21.94 2.39 8.32
N SER A 80 23.00 1.62 8.60
CA SER A 80 23.97 2.03 9.61
C SER A 80 24.69 3.31 9.15
N HIS A 81 24.52 4.36 9.91
CA HIS A 81 25.04 5.68 9.56
C HIS A 81 25.41 6.49 10.79
N LYS A 82 26.15 7.54 10.60
CA LYS A 82 26.38 8.57 11.59
C LYS A 82 25.29 9.62 11.49
N SER A 83 24.73 10.06 12.60
CA SER A 83 23.67 11.07 12.58
C SER A 83 24.16 12.37 11.97
N CYS A 84 23.25 13.04 11.30
CA CYS A 84 23.33 14.43 10.83
C CYS A 84 24.69 14.86 10.25
N HIS A 85 24.82 14.93 8.94
CA HIS A 85 26.01 15.42 8.23
C HIS A 85 27.34 14.75 8.58
N GLY A 86 27.30 13.52 9.07
CA GLY A 86 28.53 12.84 9.53
C GLY A 86 28.99 13.24 10.93
N GLU A 87 28.20 14.02 11.63
CA GLU A 87 28.43 14.40 13.04
C GLU A 87 27.48 13.62 13.96
N GLY A 88 27.77 13.62 15.25
CA GLY A 88 26.93 12.97 16.26
C GLY A 88 27.18 11.48 16.44
N ASN A 89 26.18 10.78 16.95
CA ASN A 89 26.28 9.38 17.30
C ASN A 89 26.19 8.45 16.10
N TRP A 90 26.89 7.34 16.15
CA TRP A 90 26.72 6.25 15.21
C TRP A 90 25.47 5.45 15.53
N TYR A 91 24.66 5.19 14.52
CA TYR A 91 23.54 4.24 14.56
C TYR A 91 23.99 2.95 13.89
N HIS A 92 24.38 1.99 14.71
CA HIS A 92 24.85 0.68 14.24
C HIS A 92 23.74 -0.35 14.35
N GLN A 93 23.52 -1.07 13.28
CA GLN A 93 22.64 -2.24 13.25
C GLN A 93 23.50 -3.49 13.38
N THR A 94 23.93 -3.78 14.59
CA THR A 94 24.78 -4.95 14.89
C THR A 94 23.96 -6.23 14.94
N GLY A 95 24.61 -7.37 14.78
CA GLY A 95 23.99 -8.69 14.85
C GLY A 95 23.75 -9.33 13.48
N THR A 96 22.99 -10.41 13.46
CA THR A 96 22.61 -11.12 12.24
C THR A 96 21.24 -10.65 11.79
N HIS A 97 21.14 -10.23 10.53
CA HIS A 97 19.90 -9.77 9.92
C HIS A 97 19.51 -10.70 8.78
N GLN A 98 18.21 -10.94 8.63
CA GLN A 98 17.65 -11.74 7.56
C GLN A 98 16.62 -10.91 6.80
N PHE A 99 16.75 -10.90 5.48
CA PHE A 99 15.88 -10.14 4.60
C PHE A 99 15.26 -11.10 3.57
N HIS A 100 13.98 -10.92 3.32
CA HIS A 100 13.23 -11.71 2.34
C HIS A 100 12.76 -10.79 1.21
N PHE A 101 13.10 -11.19 0.00
CA PHE A 101 12.67 -10.52 -1.22
C PHE A 101 11.96 -11.52 -2.11
N SER A 102 10.89 -11.06 -2.73
CA SER A 102 10.21 -11.79 -3.78
C SER A 102 10.18 -10.95 -5.05
N ILE A 103 10.42 -11.57 -6.18
CA ILE A 103 10.44 -10.91 -7.48
C ILE A 103 9.41 -11.58 -8.38
N SER A 104 8.61 -10.76 -9.06
CA SER A 104 7.62 -11.23 -10.03
C SER A 104 7.62 -10.37 -11.28
N THR A 105 7.44 -11.02 -12.41
CA THR A 105 7.13 -10.37 -13.68
C THR A 105 5.62 -10.43 -13.92
N HIS A 106 5.08 -9.39 -14.54
CA HIS A 106 3.64 -9.30 -14.80
C HIS A 106 3.36 -8.42 -16.03
N LYS A 107 2.11 -8.35 -16.47
CA LYS A 107 1.69 -7.36 -17.47
C LYS A 107 1.90 -5.97 -16.91
N GLU A 108 2.22 -5.03 -17.79
CA GLU A 108 2.36 -3.62 -17.43
C GLU A 108 1.16 -3.13 -16.62
N GLY A 109 1.45 -2.33 -15.61
CA GLY A 109 0.45 -1.72 -14.73
C GLY A 109 0.80 -1.89 -13.25
N TRP A 110 0.81 -0.79 -12.53
CA TRP A 110 1.18 -0.73 -11.11
C TRP A 110 0.29 -1.59 -10.21
N ILE A 111 -0.99 -1.78 -10.59
CA ILE A 111 -1.94 -2.60 -9.81
C ILE A 111 -1.48 -4.06 -9.68
N ASN A 112 -0.83 -4.59 -10.71
CA ASN A 112 -0.30 -5.96 -10.69
C ASN A 112 0.86 -6.07 -9.68
N GLY A 113 1.72 -5.05 -9.64
CA GLY A 113 2.79 -4.95 -8.63
C GLY A 113 2.24 -4.78 -7.22
N TYR A 114 1.22 -3.94 -7.05
CA TYR A 114 0.53 -3.76 -5.78
C TYR A 114 -0.07 -5.08 -5.25
N MET A 115 -0.83 -5.79 -6.08
CA MET A 115 -1.46 -7.06 -5.69
C MET A 115 -0.42 -8.11 -5.30
N PHE A 116 0.69 -8.18 -6.05
CA PHE A 116 1.80 -9.06 -5.71
C PHE A 116 2.44 -8.66 -4.37
N GLY A 117 2.74 -7.38 -4.18
CA GLY A 117 3.37 -6.87 -2.97
C GLY A 117 2.56 -7.10 -1.71
N ILE A 118 1.26 -6.80 -1.76
CA ILE A 118 0.33 -7.06 -0.65
C ILE A 118 0.23 -8.56 -0.36
N GLY A 119 0.00 -9.38 -1.37
CA GLY A 119 -0.14 -10.84 -1.21
C GLY A 119 1.10 -11.49 -0.62
N ASN A 120 2.29 -11.00 -0.99
CA ASN A 120 3.55 -11.53 -0.49
C ASN A 120 3.85 -11.14 0.96
N ASN A 121 3.51 -9.91 1.35
CA ASN A 121 3.76 -9.40 2.71
C ASN A 121 2.64 -9.76 3.70
N HIS A 122 1.49 -10.25 3.21
CA HIS A 122 0.37 -10.73 4.01
C HIS A 122 0.05 -12.18 3.64
N PRO A 123 0.86 -13.15 4.09
CA PRO A 123 0.69 -14.54 3.72
C PRO A 123 -0.64 -15.10 4.22
N PHE A 124 -1.18 -16.06 3.47
CA PHE A 124 -2.42 -16.74 3.85
C PHE A 124 -2.23 -17.57 5.12
N TYR A 125 -3.24 -17.55 5.97
CA TYR A 125 -3.35 -18.51 7.04
C TYR A 125 -3.84 -19.86 6.48
N ILE A 126 -3.07 -20.92 6.72
CA ILE A 126 -3.41 -22.26 6.27
C ILE A 126 -3.90 -23.05 7.48
N VAL A 127 -5.15 -23.49 7.42
CA VAL A 127 -5.75 -24.33 8.46
C VAL A 127 -6.09 -25.69 7.85
N LYS A 128 -5.50 -26.75 8.38
CA LYS A 128 -5.88 -28.13 8.04
C LYS A 128 -7.11 -28.51 8.87
N LYS A 129 -8.18 -28.87 8.19
CA LYS A 129 -9.41 -29.36 8.83
C LYS A 129 -9.81 -30.67 8.23
N ASP A 130 -10.24 -31.63 9.07
CA ASP A 130 -10.87 -32.86 8.61
C ASP A 130 -12.20 -32.51 7.93
N ASN A 131 -12.30 -32.85 6.66
CA ASN A 131 -13.43 -32.46 5.87
C ASN A 131 -14.67 -33.27 6.21
N LYS A 132 -15.68 -32.65 6.77
CA LYS A 132 -17.02 -33.28 6.98
C LYS A 132 -18.11 -32.48 6.22
N GLY A 133 -17.77 -31.88 5.11
CA GLY A 133 -18.66 -31.05 4.32
C GLY A 133 -18.74 -29.62 4.88
N GLY A 134 -19.09 -28.69 4.02
CA GLY A 134 -19.31 -27.29 4.32
C GLY A 134 -20.36 -26.71 3.37
N ALA A 135 -21.00 -25.63 3.79
CA ALA A 135 -22.02 -24.95 3.00
C ALA A 135 -21.45 -23.88 2.05
N LEU A 136 -20.16 -23.56 2.21
CA LEU A 136 -19.50 -22.54 1.38
C LEU A 136 -18.82 -23.15 0.17
N GLU A 137 -18.85 -22.44 -0.93
CA GLU A 137 -18.10 -22.78 -2.14
C GLU A 137 -16.59 -22.78 -1.86
N PRO A 138 -15.78 -23.54 -2.65
CA PRO A 138 -14.32 -23.60 -2.50
C PRO A 138 -13.62 -22.23 -2.57
N ARG A 139 -14.22 -21.27 -3.24
CA ARG A 139 -13.82 -19.85 -3.25
C ARG A 139 -14.98 -19.02 -2.77
N HIS A 140 -14.79 -18.39 -1.62
CA HIS A 140 -15.80 -17.55 -1.01
C HIS A 140 -15.18 -16.26 -0.47
N SER A 141 -15.82 -15.12 -0.70
CA SER A 141 -15.48 -13.84 -0.10
C SER A 141 -16.65 -13.39 0.77
N PHE A 142 -16.38 -13.13 2.03
CA PHE A 142 -17.38 -12.57 2.94
C PHE A 142 -17.69 -11.11 2.66
N LEU A 143 -16.75 -10.39 2.08
CA LEU A 143 -16.90 -8.99 1.71
C LEU A 143 -16.27 -8.76 0.35
N SER A 144 -16.93 -7.99 -0.50
CA SER A 144 -16.38 -7.61 -1.80
C SER A 144 -16.60 -6.14 -2.10
N ILE A 145 -15.67 -5.54 -2.83
CA ILE A 145 -15.69 -4.18 -3.32
C ILE A 145 -15.74 -4.24 -4.84
N SER A 146 -16.62 -3.44 -5.45
CA SER A 146 -16.83 -3.47 -6.90
C SER A 146 -15.66 -2.93 -7.73
N ASP A 147 -14.76 -2.14 -7.13
CA ASP A 147 -13.61 -1.54 -7.81
C ASP A 147 -12.30 -2.08 -7.21
N PRO A 148 -11.43 -2.73 -8.02
CA PRO A 148 -10.15 -3.28 -7.55
C PRO A 148 -9.12 -2.20 -7.17
N LEU A 149 -9.34 -0.95 -7.55
CA LEU A 149 -8.49 0.21 -7.20
C LEU A 149 -8.95 0.92 -5.92
N VAL A 150 -9.85 0.30 -5.18
CA VAL A 150 -10.22 0.66 -3.82
C VAL A 150 -9.80 -0.45 -2.88
N ALA A 151 -8.87 -0.14 -2.00
CA ALA A 151 -8.37 -1.09 -1.01
C ALA A 151 -9.18 -1.00 0.28
N MET A 152 -9.47 -2.16 0.87
CA MET A 152 -9.89 -2.22 2.27
C MET A 152 -8.64 -2.24 3.14
N SER A 153 -8.36 -1.13 3.80
CA SER A 153 -7.18 -0.98 4.64
C SER A 153 -7.41 -1.42 6.09
N LEU A 154 -8.66 -1.53 6.50
CA LEU A 154 -9.02 -1.95 7.85
C LEU A 154 -10.40 -2.63 7.88
N ILE A 155 -10.50 -3.67 8.68
CA ILE A 155 -11.75 -4.19 9.22
C ILE A 155 -11.53 -4.51 10.70
N LYS A 156 -12.34 -3.96 11.58
CA LYS A 156 -12.24 -4.21 13.03
C LYS A 156 -13.60 -4.05 13.70
N LYS A 157 -13.68 -4.46 14.96
CA LYS A 157 -14.76 -4.07 15.85
C LYS A 157 -14.63 -2.58 16.18
N ALA A 158 -15.76 -1.87 16.31
CA ALA A 158 -15.78 -0.49 16.78
C ALA A 158 -15.26 -0.37 18.23
N ASP A 159 -14.61 0.74 18.54
CA ASP A 159 -13.98 0.93 19.86
C ASP A 159 -15.01 1.01 20.98
N ASN A 160 -16.16 1.63 20.72
CA ASN A 160 -17.15 1.93 21.74
C ASN A 160 -18.37 0.97 21.78
N ASP A 161 -18.49 0.06 20.82
CA ASP A 161 -19.63 -0.87 20.73
C ASP A 161 -19.29 -2.18 20.00
N ASN A 162 -20.30 -2.98 19.64
CA ASN A 162 -20.12 -4.26 18.96
C ASN A 162 -20.31 -4.19 17.44
N ASN A 163 -20.38 -3.00 16.88
CA ASN A 163 -20.49 -2.80 15.45
C ASN A 163 -19.15 -3.01 14.73
N LEU A 164 -19.16 -3.05 13.42
CA LEU A 164 -17.94 -3.20 12.61
C LEU A 164 -17.54 -1.87 12.00
N ILE A 165 -16.24 -1.64 11.98
CA ILE A 165 -15.60 -0.55 11.23
C ILE A 165 -14.92 -1.15 10.01
N ILE A 166 -15.17 -0.54 8.86
CA ILE A 166 -14.39 -0.76 7.64
C ILE A 166 -13.75 0.55 7.21
N ARG A 167 -12.54 0.46 6.69
CA ARG A 167 -11.83 1.62 6.13
C ARG A 167 -11.39 1.32 4.71
N LEU A 168 -11.76 2.22 3.82
CA LEU A 168 -11.50 2.11 2.39
C LEU A 168 -10.53 3.22 1.98
N THR A 169 -9.64 2.90 1.06
CA THR A 169 -8.66 3.84 0.50
C THR A 169 -8.78 3.83 -1.02
N GLU A 170 -9.05 4.99 -1.60
CA GLU A 170 -9.01 5.18 -3.04
C GLU A 170 -7.55 5.34 -3.48
N MET A 171 -7.11 4.54 -4.45
CA MET A 171 -5.69 4.42 -4.81
C MET A 171 -5.32 5.01 -6.17
N GLU A 172 -6.29 5.35 -7.01
CA GLU A 172 -6.06 5.82 -8.38
C GLU A 172 -5.99 7.35 -8.49
N GLY A 173 -6.49 8.07 -7.47
CA GLY A 173 -6.61 9.52 -7.52
C GLY A 173 -7.84 10.01 -8.29
N LYS A 174 -8.93 9.26 -8.23
CA LYS A 174 -10.20 9.60 -8.90
C LYS A 174 -11.37 9.50 -7.93
N ASP A 175 -12.32 10.42 -8.08
CA ASP A 175 -13.59 10.28 -7.39
C ASP A 175 -14.32 9.02 -7.90
N LYS A 176 -14.87 8.21 -6.99
CA LYS A 176 -15.48 6.92 -7.31
C LYS A 176 -16.82 6.72 -6.64
N GLU A 177 -17.72 6.06 -7.34
CA GLU A 177 -18.90 5.43 -6.76
C GLU A 177 -18.72 3.92 -6.79
N ILE A 178 -18.77 3.31 -5.63
CA ILE A 178 -18.53 1.88 -5.46
C ILE A 178 -19.67 1.20 -4.73
N GLN A 179 -19.73 -0.12 -4.88
CA GLN A 179 -20.59 -0.98 -4.09
C GLN A 179 -19.75 -1.90 -3.21
N VAL A 180 -20.15 -2.01 -1.96
CA VAL A 180 -19.60 -2.97 -1.01
C VAL A 180 -20.67 -3.99 -0.69
N SER A 181 -20.38 -5.27 -0.95
CA SER A 181 -21.29 -6.38 -0.60
C SER A 181 -20.86 -6.98 0.73
N LEU A 182 -21.82 -7.15 1.63
CA LEU A 182 -21.64 -7.65 2.99
C LEU A 182 -22.19 -9.09 3.13
N PRO A 183 -21.67 -9.88 4.07
CA PRO A 183 -22.22 -11.21 4.37
C PRO A 183 -23.53 -11.18 5.16
N PHE A 184 -23.91 -10.02 5.68
CA PHE A 184 -25.09 -9.79 6.51
C PHE A 184 -25.82 -8.52 6.07
N GLU A 185 -27.03 -8.34 6.54
CA GLU A 185 -27.77 -7.09 6.40
C GLU A 185 -27.36 -6.12 7.50
N ALA A 186 -26.81 -4.98 7.11
CA ALA A 186 -26.53 -3.91 8.06
C ALA A 186 -27.82 -3.13 8.34
N LYS A 187 -28.12 -2.87 9.59
CA LYS A 187 -29.25 -2.02 9.98
C LYS A 187 -29.05 -0.58 9.56
N GLN A 188 -27.81 -0.12 9.64
CA GLN A 188 -27.40 1.23 9.32
C GLN A 188 -25.93 1.26 8.90
N VAL A 189 -25.59 2.21 8.06
CA VAL A 189 -24.22 2.54 7.70
C VAL A 189 -23.98 3.99 8.03
N ILE A 190 -22.90 4.27 8.74
CA ILE A 190 -22.56 5.60 9.20
C ILE A 190 -21.14 5.92 8.72
N ARG A 191 -20.98 7.05 8.03
CA ARG A 191 -19.66 7.60 7.77
C ARG A 191 -19.10 8.15 9.07
N THR A 192 -17.83 7.87 9.34
CA THR A 192 -17.13 8.35 10.52
C THR A 192 -15.79 8.99 10.13
N ASN A 193 -15.22 9.77 11.01
CA ASN A 193 -13.82 10.16 10.90
C ASN A 193 -12.87 8.98 11.25
N LEU A 194 -11.57 9.22 11.26
CA LEU A 194 -10.57 8.18 11.52
C LEU A 194 -10.56 7.66 12.96
N ILE A 195 -11.12 8.41 13.90
CA ILE A 195 -11.27 8.06 15.32
C ILE A 195 -12.71 7.63 15.70
N GLU A 196 -13.52 7.33 14.69
CA GLU A 196 -14.86 6.75 14.78
C GLU A 196 -15.96 7.69 15.28
N ASP A 197 -15.74 9.01 15.30
CA ASP A 197 -16.83 9.95 15.51
C ASP A 197 -17.79 9.92 14.32
N GLU A 198 -19.09 9.80 14.63
CA GLU A 198 -20.14 9.67 13.62
C GLU A 198 -20.40 11.00 12.92
N GLU A 199 -20.45 11.00 11.60
CA GLU A 199 -20.62 12.19 10.77
C GLU A 199 -21.93 12.17 9.96
N GLU A 200 -22.19 11.08 9.24
CA GLU A 200 -23.30 11.00 8.29
C GLU A 200 -23.88 9.60 8.22
N VAL A 201 -25.21 9.51 8.28
CA VAL A 201 -25.93 8.25 8.03
C VAL A 201 -26.11 8.05 6.55
N LEU A 202 -25.65 6.91 6.04
CA LEU A 202 -25.73 6.57 4.64
C LEU A 202 -26.87 5.58 4.34
N PRO A 203 -27.46 5.64 3.16
CA PRO A 203 -28.49 4.69 2.76
C PRO A 203 -27.87 3.29 2.58
N VAL A 204 -28.55 2.28 3.10
CA VAL A 204 -28.21 0.87 2.91
C VAL A 204 -29.38 0.14 2.28
N LYS A 205 -29.10 -0.80 1.40
CA LYS A 205 -30.09 -1.64 0.73
C LYS A 205 -29.72 -3.11 0.88
N GLY A 206 -30.31 -3.75 1.86
CA GLY A 206 -30.05 -5.15 2.17
C GLY A 206 -28.57 -5.37 2.55
N ARG A 207 -27.88 -6.16 1.74
CA ARG A 207 -26.46 -6.49 1.95
C ARG A 207 -25.51 -5.67 1.10
N THR A 208 -26.00 -4.63 0.42
CA THR A 208 -25.17 -3.81 -0.46
C THR A 208 -25.22 -2.36 -0.02
N ILE A 209 -24.04 -1.78 0.05
CA ILE A 209 -23.81 -0.38 0.40
C ILE A 209 -23.26 0.31 -0.84
N SER A 210 -23.85 1.44 -1.23
CA SER A 210 -23.31 2.32 -2.27
C SER A 210 -22.59 3.47 -1.61
N LEU A 211 -21.30 3.62 -1.90
CA LEU A 211 -20.41 4.60 -1.28
C LEU A 211 -19.79 5.51 -2.34
N LYS A 212 -19.62 6.78 -1.97
CA LYS A 212 -18.84 7.75 -2.73
C LYS A 212 -17.53 7.98 -2.03
N LEU A 213 -16.43 7.82 -2.75
CA LEU A 213 -15.07 8.07 -2.29
C LEU A 213 -14.50 9.24 -3.08
N GLY A 214 -13.87 10.18 -2.39
CA GLY A 214 -13.07 11.23 -3.03
C GLY A 214 -11.75 10.67 -3.56
N HIS A 215 -11.13 11.38 -4.48
CA HIS A 215 -9.81 11.04 -4.99
C HIS A 215 -8.76 11.00 -3.86
N HIS A 216 -7.96 9.94 -3.83
CA HIS A 216 -6.96 9.66 -2.79
C HIS A 216 -7.51 9.70 -1.36
N SER A 217 -8.85 9.55 -1.19
CA SER A 217 -9.45 9.61 0.14
C SER A 217 -9.24 8.33 0.94
N ILE A 218 -9.25 8.50 2.24
CA ILE A 218 -9.34 7.43 3.24
C ILE A 218 -10.66 7.62 3.97
N GLU A 219 -11.62 6.75 3.71
CA GLU A 219 -12.97 6.85 4.23
C GLU A 219 -13.26 5.74 5.24
N THR A 220 -13.87 6.09 6.35
CA THR A 220 -14.20 5.13 7.40
C THR A 220 -15.71 5.03 7.56
N PHE A 221 -16.19 3.79 7.70
CA PHE A 221 -17.63 3.50 7.83
C PHE A 221 -17.87 2.55 8.97
N LYS A 222 -18.88 2.88 9.79
CA LYS A 222 -19.41 2.03 10.83
C LYS A 222 -20.61 1.27 10.29
N LEU A 223 -20.58 -0.04 10.39
CA LEU A 223 -21.65 -0.94 10.00
C LEU A 223 -22.40 -1.37 11.25
N VAL A 224 -23.63 -0.90 11.42
CA VAL A 224 -24.48 -1.26 12.55
C VAL A 224 -25.12 -2.62 12.29
N LEU A 225 -24.91 -3.57 13.21
CA LEU A 225 -25.33 -4.97 13.10
C LEU A 225 -26.73 -5.22 13.69
#